data_12be10db564c75ea6e45d8f77ed3b96c
#
_entry.id   12be10db564c75ea6e45d8f77ed3b96c
#
_cell.length_a   1.000
_cell.length_b   1.000
_cell.length_c   1.000
_cell.angle_alpha   90.00
_cell.angle_beta   90.00
_cell.angle_gamma   90.00
#
_symmetry.space_group_name_H-M   'P 1'
#
loop_
_entity.id
_entity.type
_entity.pdbx_description
1 polymer ?
#
loop_
_entity_poly.entity_id
_entity_poly.type
_entity_poly.pdbx_seq_one_letter_code
_entity_poly.pdbx_strand_id
1 'polypeptide(L)'
;MADSIATLSQENDISIIKLDDGKANAFSYDMLSQVNELLIKVPRDSGALVITGREGLFSGGFDLKTLATGDMEKITKMVHLGYRLLLELFSFDRPIVAAVSGHSIALGLFVTCSADYRIAIDGKYVCQANEVRNNMDIPPQIMEILKARVNKKYFYPAVYHSDTYSVQDSIEVGYIDEVVSEDQFMERVMEKAKELATLPHPFYANTKKTAQDDVRLKIADAIDKYENLTGIQK
;
A
#
# COMPACT_ATOMS: atom_id res chain seq x y z
N MET A 1 14.18 22.54 -8.58
CA MET A 1 13.33 21.35 -8.79
C MET A 1 13.16 20.75 -7.41
N ALA A 2 11.95 20.45 -6.97
CA ALA A 2 11.77 19.72 -5.70
C ALA A 2 12.46 18.37 -5.82
N ASP A 3 13.18 17.95 -4.77
CA ASP A 3 13.82 16.65 -4.73
C ASP A 3 12.75 15.56 -4.93
N SER A 4 13.04 14.58 -5.78
CA SER A 4 12.12 13.47 -6.05
C SER A 4 12.07 12.58 -4.83
N ILE A 5 10.89 12.48 -4.18
CA ILE A 5 10.65 11.65 -2.99
C ILE A 5 10.04 10.29 -3.34
N ALA A 6 9.68 10.09 -4.60
CA ALA A 6 9.36 8.79 -5.18
C ALA A 6 10.01 8.71 -6.57
N THR A 7 10.49 7.52 -6.92
CA THR A 7 11.18 7.27 -8.21
C THR A 7 10.59 6.04 -8.89
N LEU A 8 10.57 6.05 -10.23
CA LEU A 8 10.22 4.89 -11.06
C LEU A 8 11.47 4.44 -11.81
N SER A 9 11.80 3.18 -11.68
CA SER A 9 12.81 2.50 -12.51
C SER A 9 12.20 1.28 -13.19
N GLN A 10 12.85 0.81 -14.25
CA GLN A 10 12.40 -0.35 -15.02
C GLN A 10 13.53 -1.38 -15.09
N GLU A 11 13.25 -2.61 -14.76
CA GLU A 11 14.14 -3.75 -14.95
C GLU A 11 13.40 -4.83 -15.75
N ASN A 12 13.71 -4.96 -17.04
CA ASN A 12 12.95 -5.78 -17.99
C ASN A 12 11.45 -5.40 -17.95
N ASP A 13 10.57 -6.38 -17.69
CA ASP A 13 9.12 -6.19 -17.61
C ASP A 13 8.63 -5.77 -16.21
N ILE A 14 9.54 -5.42 -15.29
CA ILE A 14 9.21 -5.06 -13.94
C ILE A 14 9.41 -3.57 -13.73
N SER A 15 8.35 -2.87 -13.38
CA SER A 15 8.38 -1.48 -12.94
C SER A 15 8.60 -1.46 -11.43
N ILE A 16 9.50 -0.59 -10.94
CA ILE A 16 9.81 -0.48 -9.51
C ILE A 16 9.56 0.96 -9.08
N ILE A 17 8.59 1.17 -8.20
CA ILE A 17 8.36 2.45 -7.52
C ILE A 17 9.03 2.38 -6.16
N LYS A 18 10.03 3.25 -5.93
CA LYS A 18 10.70 3.40 -4.64
C LYS A 18 10.28 4.69 -3.97
N LEU A 19 9.85 4.58 -2.71
CA LEU A 19 9.53 5.69 -1.81
C LEU A 19 10.78 6.04 -1.00
N ASP A 20 11.23 7.30 -1.06
CA ASP A 20 12.38 7.76 -0.30
C ASP A 20 12.33 9.27 -0.08
N ASP A 21 11.70 9.69 1.02
CA ASP A 21 11.66 11.10 1.44
C ASP A 21 12.84 11.47 2.37
N GLY A 22 13.77 10.54 2.58
CA GLY A 22 14.90 10.68 3.50
C GLY A 22 14.51 10.67 4.99
N LYS A 23 13.23 10.42 5.31
CA LYS A 23 12.66 10.47 6.68
C LYS A 23 11.74 9.28 6.94
N ALA A 24 10.44 9.56 7.11
CA ALA A 24 9.44 8.58 7.49
C ALA A 24 8.71 7.93 6.30
N ASN A 25 9.05 8.24 5.06
CA ASN A 25 8.27 7.88 3.87
C ASN A 25 6.79 8.16 4.09
N ALA A 26 6.52 9.37 4.66
CA ALA A 26 5.17 9.77 4.99
C ALA A 26 4.41 10.09 3.70
N PHE A 27 3.21 9.56 3.60
CA PHE A 27 2.28 9.88 2.53
C PHE A 27 1.72 11.29 2.71
N SER A 28 2.54 12.30 2.41
CA SER A 28 2.14 13.68 2.24
C SER A 28 1.40 13.86 0.91
N TYR A 29 0.78 15.03 0.71
CA TYR A 29 0.18 15.38 -0.57
C TYR A 29 1.18 15.24 -1.73
N ASP A 30 2.42 15.70 -1.54
CA ASP A 30 3.46 15.64 -2.57
C ASP A 30 3.89 14.19 -2.86
N MET A 31 4.08 13.36 -1.83
CA MET A 31 4.40 11.94 -2.01
C MET A 31 3.29 11.22 -2.78
N LEU A 32 2.04 11.41 -2.37
CA LEU A 32 0.87 10.81 -3.02
C LEU A 32 0.73 11.27 -4.47
N SER A 33 0.93 12.56 -4.74
CA SER A 33 0.89 13.11 -6.10
C SER A 33 1.97 12.48 -6.98
N GLN A 34 3.22 12.42 -6.50
CA GLN A 34 4.32 11.81 -7.25
C GLN A 34 4.07 10.32 -7.51
N VAL A 35 3.63 9.55 -6.51
CA VAL A 35 3.32 8.12 -6.68
C VAL A 35 2.22 7.92 -7.72
N ASN A 36 1.14 8.72 -7.68
CA ASN A 36 0.07 8.64 -8.68
C ASN A 36 0.58 8.97 -10.11
N GLU A 37 1.42 10.00 -10.27
CA GLU A 37 2.05 10.34 -11.55
C GLU A 37 2.95 9.22 -12.07
N LEU A 38 3.64 8.50 -11.18
CA LEU A 38 4.48 7.36 -11.55
C LEU A 38 3.64 6.15 -11.94
N LEU A 39 2.54 5.88 -11.24
CA LEU A 39 1.63 4.76 -11.55
C LEU A 39 1.00 4.88 -12.95
N ILE A 40 0.73 6.10 -13.42
CA ILE A 40 0.24 6.32 -14.79
C ILE A 40 1.24 5.84 -15.86
N LYS A 41 2.54 5.84 -15.53
CA LYS A 41 3.63 5.43 -16.44
C LYS A 41 3.89 3.93 -16.43
N VAL A 42 3.31 3.20 -15.46
CA VAL A 42 3.48 1.74 -15.35
C VAL A 42 2.58 1.04 -16.37
N PRO A 43 3.12 0.12 -17.21
CA PRO A 43 2.32 -0.65 -18.16
C PRO A 43 1.19 -1.42 -17.47
N ARG A 44 0.01 -1.43 -18.12
CA ARG A 44 -1.20 -2.12 -17.62
C ARG A 44 -1.44 -3.46 -18.26
N ASP A 45 -0.76 -3.76 -19.35
CA ASP A 45 -0.97 -4.93 -20.20
C ASP A 45 0.21 -5.91 -20.17
N SER A 46 1.29 -5.58 -19.49
CA SER A 46 2.49 -6.42 -19.42
C SER A 46 3.24 -6.24 -18.09
N GLY A 47 4.07 -7.20 -17.73
CA GLY A 47 4.99 -7.16 -16.62
C GLY A 47 4.34 -7.19 -15.21
N ALA A 48 5.06 -6.69 -14.23
CA ALA A 48 4.63 -6.56 -12.84
C ALA A 48 5.09 -5.22 -12.23
N LEU A 49 4.46 -4.82 -11.14
CA LEU A 49 4.85 -3.65 -10.35
C LEU A 49 5.45 -4.09 -9.02
N VAL A 50 6.60 -3.53 -8.66
CA VAL A 50 7.18 -3.60 -7.31
C VAL A 50 7.02 -2.22 -6.66
N ILE A 51 6.54 -2.19 -5.42
CA ILE A 51 6.53 -0.99 -4.60
C ILE A 51 7.42 -1.25 -3.39
N THR A 52 8.39 -0.37 -3.13
CA THR A 52 9.32 -0.51 -2.00
C THR A 52 9.55 0.82 -1.32
N GLY A 53 10.03 0.77 -0.10
CA GLY A 53 10.51 1.94 0.64
C GLY A 53 12.05 2.04 0.63
N ARG A 54 12.59 2.83 1.55
CA ARG A 54 14.01 2.86 1.84
C ARG A 54 14.39 1.83 2.89
N GLU A 55 15.65 1.61 3.09
CA GLU A 55 16.18 0.70 4.12
C GLU A 55 15.58 1.04 5.50
N GLY A 56 15.09 0.00 6.18
CA GLY A 56 14.49 0.07 7.51
C GLY A 56 13.05 0.62 7.56
N LEU A 57 12.52 1.13 6.44
CA LEU A 57 11.21 1.76 6.46
C LEU A 57 10.49 1.65 5.10
N PHE A 58 9.37 0.95 5.10
CA PHE A 58 8.45 1.00 3.96
C PHE A 58 7.69 2.34 3.95
N SER A 59 6.88 2.59 4.99
CA SER A 59 6.22 3.88 5.22
C SER A 59 5.64 3.98 6.63
N GLY A 60 5.68 5.18 7.20
CA GLY A 60 5.03 5.53 8.47
C GLY A 60 3.55 5.93 8.37
N GLY A 61 2.95 5.90 7.17
CA GLY A 61 1.56 6.31 6.98
C GLY A 61 1.39 7.76 6.53
N PHE A 62 0.22 8.34 6.77
CA PHE A 62 -0.06 9.74 6.42
C PHE A 62 0.89 10.72 7.12
N ASP A 63 1.17 11.84 6.45
CA ASP A 63 1.99 12.92 7.03
C ASP A 63 1.30 13.55 8.24
N LEU A 64 1.81 13.20 9.43
CA LEU A 64 1.31 13.71 10.71
C LEU A 64 1.46 15.23 10.84
N LYS A 65 2.41 15.86 10.14
CA LYS A 65 2.56 17.31 10.16
C LYS A 65 1.36 17.99 9.51
N THR A 66 0.95 17.48 8.34
CA THR A 66 -0.26 17.96 7.66
C THR A 66 -1.49 17.75 8.55
N LEU A 67 -1.65 16.56 9.16
CA LEU A 67 -2.77 16.28 10.06
C LEU A 67 -2.79 17.24 11.28
N ALA A 68 -1.64 17.54 11.85
CA ALA A 68 -1.50 18.44 13.01
C ALA A 68 -1.80 19.91 12.69
N THR A 69 -1.86 20.33 11.43
CA THR A 69 -2.19 21.73 11.06
C THR A 69 -3.62 22.09 11.40
N GLY A 70 -4.55 21.11 11.43
CA GLY A 70 -5.99 21.36 11.47
C GLY A 70 -6.57 22.02 10.22
N ASP A 71 -5.78 22.22 9.17
CA ASP A 71 -6.22 22.76 7.88
C ASP A 71 -6.99 21.67 7.13
N MET A 72 -8.32 21.69 7.28
CA MET A 72 -9.21 20.67 6.75
C MET A 72 -9.14 20.56 5.23
N GLU A 73 -8.85 21.63 4.50
CA GLU A 73 -8.72 21.58 3.05
C GLU A 73 -7.49 20.76 2.64
N LYS A 74 -6.33 21.02 3.26
CA LYS A 74 -5.10 20.26 3.00
C LYS A 74 -5.22 18.82 3.44
N ILE A 75 -5.77 18.58 4.62
CA ILE A 75 -6.00 17.24 5.17
C ILE A 75 -6.89 16.44 4.23
N THR A 76 -8.03 17.00 3.83
CA THR A 76 -8.99 16.34 2.93
C THR A 76 -8.36 15.97 1.58
N LYS A 77 -7.59 16.89 0.97
CA LYS A 77 -6.88 16.63 -0.29
C LYS A 77 -5.86 15.50 -0.15
N MET A 78 -5.06 15.51 0.90
CA MET A 78 -4.07 14.46 1.16
C MET A 78 -4.75 13.10 1.39
N VAL A 79 -5.74 13.07 2.26
CA VAL A 79 -6.45 11.83 2.61
C VAL A 79 -7.19 11.25 1.40
N HIS A 80 -7.84 12.10 0.60
CA HIS A 80 -8.50 11.69 -0.64
C HIS A 80 -7.52 11.01 -1.62
N LEU A 81 -6.34 11.61 -1.85
CA LEU A 81 -5.31 11.00 -2.70
C LEU A 81 -4.85 9.64 -2.16
N GLY A 82 -4.72 9.51 -0.83
CA GLY A 82 -4.38 8.23 -0.20
C GLY A 82 -5.44 7.15 -0.45
N TYR A 83 -6.72 7.49 -0.33
CA TYR A 83 -7.80 6.54 -0.60
C TYR A 83 -7.88 6.15 -2.08
N ARG A 84 -7.68 7.10 -2.99
CA ARG A 84 -7.61 6.81 -4.43
C ARG A 84 -6.42 5.91 -4.76
N LEU A 85 -5.25 6.15 -4.14
CA LEU A 85 -4.09 5.28 -4.29
C LEU A 85 -4.40 3.84 -3.86
N LEU A 86 -5.07 3.64 -2.71
CA LEU A 86 -5.42 2.30 -2.24
C LEU A 86 -6.36 1.57 -3.22
N LEU A 87 -7.39 2.25 -3.74
CA LEU A 87 -8.29 1.68 -4.74
C LEU A 87 -7.54 1.33 -6.03
N GLU A 88 -6.66 2.23 -6.48
CA GLU A 88 -5.85 2.05 -7.68
C GLU A 88 -4.95 0.81 -7.56
N LEU A 89 -4.20 0.67 -6.45
CA LEU A 89 -3.34 -0.48 -6.21
C LEU A 89 -4.13 -1.79 -6.06
N PHE A 90 -5.23 -1.76 -5.29
CA PHE A 90 -6.08 -2.93 -5.09
C PHE A 90 -6.70 -3.43 -6.40
N SER A 91 -6.99 -2.51 -7.33
CA SER A 91 -7.62 -2.78 -8.63
C SER A 91 -6.64 -2.87 -9.79
N PHE A 92 -5.33 -2.81 -9.53
CA PHE A 92 -4.32 -2.73 -10.59
C PHE A 92 -4.36 -3.95 -11.50
N ASP A 93 -4.30 -3.73 -12.83
CA ASP A 93 -4.48 -4.79 -13.83
C ASP A 93 -3.31 -5.79 -13.89
N ARG A 94 -2.14 -5.44 -13.32
CA ARG A 94 -0.95 -6.30 -13.28
C ARG A 94 -0.62 -6.72 -11.85
N PRO A 95 0.13 -7.81 -11.66
CA PRO A 95 0.58 -8.20 -10.34
C PRO A 95 1.41 -7.10 -9.65
N ILE A 96 1.13 -6.88 -8.39
CA ILE A 96 1.90 -5.98 -7.52
C ILE A 96 2.61 -6.80 -6.45
N VAL A 97 3.92 -6.60 -6.30
CA VAL A 97 4.71 -7.10 -5.17
C VAL A 97 5.05 -5.92 -4.26
N ALA A 98 4.56 -5.94 -3.03
CA ALA A 98 5.03 -5.04 -1.99
C ALA A 98 6.32 -5.57 -1.39
N ALA A 99 7.42 -4.87 -1.62
CA ALA A 99 8.72 -5.14 -1.04
C ALA A 99 8.87 -4.31 0.25
N VAL A 100 8.48 -4.91 1.37
CA VAL A 100 8.39 -4.23 2.68
C VAL A 100 9.78 -4.17 3.30
N SER A 101 10.51 -3.09 2.98
CA SER A 101 11.90 -2.83 3.32
C SER A 101 12.14 -2.42 4.79
N GLY A 102 11.14 -2.58 5.66
CA GLY A 102 11.20 -2.21 7.06
C GLY A 102 9.82 -2.00 7.66
N HIS A 103 9.68 -1.03 8.58
CA HIS A 103 8.39 -0.73 9.20
C HIS A 103 7.31 -0.36 8.18
N SER A 104 6.10 -0.93 8.37
CA SER A 104 4.92 -0.66 7.54
C SER A 104 3.73 -0.32 8.43
N ILE A 105 3.41 0.98 8.55
CA ILE A 105 2.49 1.51 9.56
C ILE A 105 1.36 2.29 8.90
N ALA A 106 0.15 2.20 9.45
CA ALA A 106 -1.01 3.00 9.03
C ALA A 106 -1.24 2.89 7.51
N LEU A 107 -1.34 4.02 6.78
CA LEU A 107 -1.49 3.99 5.31
C LEU A 107 -0.39 3.17 4.62
N GLY A 108 0.83 3.12 5.16
CA GLY A 108 1.91 2.26 4.64
C GLY A 108 1.52 0.78 4.66
N LEU A 109 0.95 0.32 5.77
CA LEU A 109 0.43 -1.04 5.88
C LEU A 109 -0.75 -1.28 4.92
N PHE A 110 -1.63 -0.30 4.73
CA PHE A 110 -2.77 -0.47 3.83
C PHE A 110 -2.34 -0.51 2.36
N VAL A 111 -1.28 0.22 1.98
CA VAL A 111 -0.62 0.07 0.68
C VAL A 111 -0.02 -1.33 0.54
N THR A 112 0.67 -1.83 1.57
CA THR A 112 1.17 -3.23 1.61
C THR A 112 0.01 -4.23 1.41
N CYS A 113 -1.09 -4.07 2.14
CA CYS A 113 -2.28 -4.93 2.04
C CYS A 113 -3.00 -4.83 0.69
N SER A 114 -2.80 -3.76 -0.07
CA SER A 114 -3.39 -3.60 -1.41
C SER A 114 -2.63 -4.36 -2.50
N ALA A 115 -1.39 -4.80 -2.23
CA ALA A 115 -0.58 -5.59 -3.16
C ALA A 115 -1.05 -7.06 -3.25
N ASP A 116 -0.66 -7.73 -4.33
CA ASP A 116 -1.01 -9.13 -4.59
C ASP A 116 -0.09 -10.12 -3.88
N TYR A 117 1.19 -9.75 -3.72
CA TYR A 117 2.17 -10.50 -2.94
C TYR A 117 3.02 -9.55 -2.10
N ARG A 118 3.38 -9.94 -0.89
CA ARG A 118 4.00 -9.08 0.11
C ARG A 118 5.19 -9.78 0.73
N ILE A 119 6.40 -9.30 0.41
CA ILE A 119 7.66 -9.83 0.93
C ILE A 119 8.23 -8.80 1.89
N ALA A 120 8.53 -9.19 3.12
CA ALA A 120 9.18 -8.33 4.10
C ALA A 120 10.63 -8.74 4.32
N ILE A 121 11.46 -7.75 4.57
CA ILE A 121 12.83 -7.97 5.07
C ILE A 121 12.78 -8.43 6.52
N ASP A 122 13.56 -9.44 6.88
CA ASP A 122 13.74 -9.88 8.27
C ASP A 122 14.42 -8.79 9.09
N GLY A 123 13.98 -8.62 10.34
CA GLY A 123 14.56 -7.65 11.25
C GLY A 123 13.60 -7.22 12.36
N LYS A 124 14.03 -6.26 13.16
CA LYS A 124 13.21 -5.68 14.23
C LYS A 124 12.20 -4.65 13.69
N TYR A 125 11.51 -5.04 12.63
CA TYR A 125 10.49 -4.21 11.99
C TYR A 125 9.08 -4.68 12.36
N VAL A 126 8.12 -3.78 12.23
CA VAL A 126 6.73 -4.04 12.61
C VAL A 126 5.75 -3.61 11.53
N CYS A 127 4.61 -4.32 11.50
CA CYS A 127 3.42 -3.96 10.76
C CYS A 127 2.30 -3.60 11.75
N GLN A 128 1.60 -2.49 11.52
CA GLN A 128 0.56 -2.05 12.46
C GLN A 128 -0.48 -1.16 11.78
N ALA A 129 -1.76 -1.48 11.98
CA ALA A 129 -2.88 -0.57 11.78
C ALA A 129 -3.11 0.19 13.10
N ASN A 130 -2.49 1.37 13.24
CA ASN A 130 -2.39 2.06 14.53
C ASN A 130 -3.45 3.16 14.75
N GLU A 131 -4.44 3.25 13.86
CA GLU A 131 -5.43 4.33 13.82
C GLU A 131 -6.17 4.46 15.15
N VAL A 132 -6.74 3.37 15.67
CA VAL A 132 -7.55 3.40 16.89
C VAL A 132 -6.71 3.84 18.10
N ARG A 133 -5.44 3.44 18.20
CA ARG A 133 -4.53 3.91 19.26
C ARG A 133 -4.17 5.38 19.13
N ASN A 134 -4.31 5.94 17.93
CA ASN A 134 -4.06 7.36 17.63
C ASN A 134 -5.36 8.20 17.61
N ASN A 135 -6.45 7.70 18.21
CA ASN A 135 -7.76 8.37 18.26
C ASN A 135 -8.34 8.64 16.84
N MET A 136 -8.10 7.75 15.90
CA MET A 136 -8.62 7.81 14.55
C MET A 136 -9.47 6.59 14.23
N ASP A 137 -10.54 6.78 13.46
CA ASP A 137 -11.32 5.67 12.93
C ASP A 137 -10.60 5.04 11.73
N ILE A 138 -10.82 3.75 11.53
CA ILE A 138 -10.49 3.09 10.25
C ILE A 138 -11.71 3.21 9.33
N PRO A 139 -11.63 4.02 8.27
CA PRO A 139 -12.78 4.28 7.43
C PRO A 139 -13.13 3.08 6.53
N PRO A 140 -14.39 3.03 6.00
CA PRO A 140 -14.89 1.86 5.29
C PRO A 140 -14.01 1.36 4.14
N GLN A 141 -13.42 2.25 3.34
CA GLN A 141 -12.56 1.89 2.21
C GLN A 141 -11.29 1.15 2.65
N ILE A 142 -10.71 1.50 3.80
CA ILE A 142 -9.57 0.78 4.39
C ILE A 142 -10.05 -0.52 5.04
N MET A 143 -11.18 -0.46 5.74
CA MET A 143 -11.75 -1.63 6.41
C MET A 143 -12.03 -2.78 5.43
N GLU A 144 -12.47 -2.51 4.21
CA GLU A 144 -12.71 -3.56 3.20
C GLU A 144 -11.40 -4.20 2.73
N ILE A 145 -10.30 -3.45 2.61
CA ILE A 145 -8.96 -4.01 2.32
C ILE A 145 -8.52 -4.94 3.44
N LEU A 146 -8.64 -4.49 4.70
CA LEU A 146 -8.26 -5.29 5.86
C LEU A 146 -9.09 -6.57 5.98
N LYS A 147 -10.41 -6.51 5.74
CA LYS A 147 -11.28 -7.70 5.70
C LYS A 147 -10.86 -8.70 4.62
N ALA A 148 -10.35 -8.21 3.48
CA ALA A 148 -9.90 -9.06 2.38
C ALA A 148 -8.53 -9.73 2.66
N ARG A 149 -7.72 -9.18 3.56
CA ARG A 149 -6.32 -9.62 3.77
C ARG A 149 -6.04 -10.23 5.13
N VAL A 150 -6.61 -9.67 6.20
CA VAL A 150 -6.33 -10.11 7.57
C VAL A 150 -7.05 -11.42 7.87
N ASN A 151 -6.31 -12.38 8.40
CA ASN A 151 -6.88 -13.64 8.85
C ASN A 151 -7.91 -13.42 9.95
N LYS A 152 -9.07 -14.08 9.86
CA LYS A 152 -10.21 -13.91 10.79
C LYS A 152 -9.80 -14.05 12.26
N LYS A 153 -8.87 -14.96 12.58
CA LYS A 153 -8.35 -15.18 13.94
C LYS A 153 -7.71 -13.93 14.53
N TYR A 154 -7.02 -13.16 13.70
CA TYR A 154 -6.25 -11.99 14.11
C TYR A 154 -6.98 -10.66 13.83
N PHE A 155 -8.15 -10.70 13.18
CA PHE A 155 -8.81 -9.46 12.74
C PHE A 155 -9.14 -8.53 13.90
N TYR A 156 -9.64 -9.09 15.01
CA TYR A 156 -10.01 -8.30 16.18
C TYR A 156 -8.81 -7.62 16.82
N PRO A 157 -7.74 -8.35 17.25
CA PRO A 157 -6.57 -7.71 17.85
C PRO A 157 -5.82 -6.80 16.86
N ALA A 158 -5.69 -7.19 15.60
CA ALA A 158 -4.96 -6.42 14.60
C ALA A 158 -5.64 -5.10 14.22
N VAL A 159 -6.98 -5.10 14.10
CA VAL A 159 -7.73 -3.96 13.59
C VAL A 159 -8.36 -3.14 14.72
N TYR A 160 -9.10 -3.78 15.65
CA TYR A 160 -9.78 -3.04 16.73
C TYR A 160 -8.86 -2.67 17.90
N HIS A 161 -7.87 -3.51 18.24
CA HIS A 161 -6.93 -3.24 19.31
C HIS A 161 -5.68 -2.50 18.82
N SER A 162 -5.48 -2.43 17.49
CA SER A 162 -4.25 -1.87 16.89
C SER A 162 -2.98 -2.53 17.45
N ASP A 163 -3.00 -3.86 17.59
CA ASP A 163 -1.83 -4.58 18.07
C ASP A 163 -0.69 -4.48 17.06
N THR A 164 0.53 -4.43 17.61
CA THR A 164 1.76 -4.37 16.83
C THR A 164 2.27 -5.78 16.58
N TYR A 165 2.61 -6.10 15.35
CA TYR A 165 3.17 -7.39 14.97
C TYR A 165 4.56 -7.23 14.38
N SER A 166 5.47 -8.14 14.75
CA SER A 166 6.75 -8.28 14.03
C SER A 166 6.47 -8.66 12.57
N VAL A 167 7.44 -8.46 11.67
CA VAL A 167 7.28 -8.92 10.28
C VAL A 167 7.05 -10.43 10.21
N GLN A 168 7.64 -11.22 11.12
CA GLN A 168 7.44 -12.67 11.19
C GLN A 168 6.01 -13.02 11.63
N ASP A 169 5.50 -12.42 12.72
CA ASP A 169 4.13 -12.65 13.19
C ASP A 169 3.10 -12.16 12.16
N SER A 170 3.48 -11.18 11.34
CA SER A 170 2.64 -10.61 10.29
C SER A 170 2.27 -11.62 9.20
N ILE A 171 2.99 -12.75 9.06
CA ILE A 171 2.62 -13.85 8.17
C ILE A 171 1.31 -14.49 8.66
N GLU A 172 1.22 -14.85 9.94
CA GLU A 172 0.00 -15.43 10.51
C GLU A 172 -1.16 -14.45 10.52
N VAL A 173 -0.88 -13.17 10.74
CA VAL A 173 -1.88 -12.10 10.71
C VAL A 173 -2.47 -11.94 9.30
N GLY A 174 -1.70 -12.21 8.26
CA GLY A 174 -2.07 -12.01 6.86
C GLY A 174 -1.66 -10.64 6.32
N TYR A 175 -0.76 -9.93 7.00
CA TYR A 175 -0.18 -8.69 6.51
C TYR A 175 0.96 -8.93 5.52
N ILE A 176 1.71 -10.02 5.70
CA ILE A 176 2.90 -10.40 4.91
C ILE A 176 2.71 -11.85 4.43
N ASP A 177 3.22 -12.17 3.24
CA ASP A 177 3.20 -13.52 2.69
C ASP A 177 4.52 -14.26 2.90
N GLU A 178 5.64 -13.53 2.91
CA GLU A 178 6.98 -14.10 3.02
C GLU A 178 7.93 -13.13 3.74
N VAL A 179 8.82 -13.66 4.59
CA VAL A 179 9.90 -12.91 5.23
C VAL A 179 11.23 -13.53 4.81
N VAL A 180 12.18 -12.71 4.39
CA VAL A 180 13.50 -13.14 3.92
C VAL A 180 14.61 -12.30 4.55
N SER A 181 15.81 -12.87 4.60
CA SER A 181 16.99 -12.17 5.12
C SER A 181 17.35 -10.92 4.28
N GLU A 182 18.04 -9.98 4.87
CA GLU A 182 18.39 -8.71 4.24
C GLU A 182 19.21 -8.91 2.96
N ASP A 183 20.17 -9.84 2.98
CA ASP A 183 21.04 -10.15 1.84
C ASP A 183 20.28 -10.77 0.64
N GLN A 184 19.14 -11.41 0.88
CA GLN A 184 18.32 -12.06 -0.15
C GLN A 184 17.10 -11.21 -0.56
N PHE A 185 16.81 -10.11 0.17
CA PHE A 185 15.53 -9.42 0.08
C PHE A 185 15.17 -8.97 -1.34
N MET A 186 16.00 -8.13 -1.97
CA MET A 186 15.67 -7.62 -3.30
C MET A 186 15.78 -8.69 -4.40
N GLU A 187 16.70 -9.65 -4.26
CA GLU A 187 16.78 -10.79 -5.18
C GLU A 187 15.46 -11.57 -5.17
N ARG A 188 14.97 -11.94 -3.98
CA ARG A 188 13.72 -12.68 -3.82
C ARG A 188 12.48 -11.90 -4.30
N VAL A 189 12.43 -10.59 -4.05
CA VAL A 189 11.40 -9.69 -4.57
C VAL A 189 11.37 -9.73 -6.10
N MET A 190 12.53 -9.59 -6.74
CA MET A 190 12.64 -9.59 -8.20
C MET A 190 12.35 -10.96 -8.81
N GLU A 191 12.71 -12.05 -8.18
CA GLU A 191 12.32 -13.40 -8.59
C GLU A 191 10.80 -13.55 -8.59
N LYS A 192 10.12 -13.13 -7.49
CA LYS A 192 8.65 -13.21 -7.40
C LYS A 192 7.99 -12.30 -8.43
N ALA A 193 8.48 -11.10 -8.63
CA ALA A 193 7.95 -10.20 -9.64
C ALA A 193 8.12 -10.77 -11.05
N LYS A 194 9.25 -11.39 -11.38
CA LYS A 194 9.50 -12.08 -12.66
C LYS A 194 8.53 -13.24 -12.85
N GLU A 195 8.35 -14.09 -11.83
CA GLU A 195 7.38 -15.18 -11.84
C GLU A 195 5.98 -14.66 -12.18
N LEU A 196 5.51 -13.64 -11.45
CA LEU A 196 4.17 -13.06 -11.63
C LEU A 196 4.01 -12.32 -12.96
N ALA A 197 5.08 -11.71 -13.49
CA ALA A 197 5.06 -11.02 -14.78
C ALA A 197 4.77 -11.97 -15.95
N THR A 198 5.02 -13.28 -15.80
CA THR A 198 4.69 -14.28 -16.82
C THR A 198 3.21 -14.58 -16.96
N LEU A 199 2.38 -14.13 -15.99
CA LEU A 199 0.94 -14.40 -16.02
C LEU A 199 0.29 -13.70 -17.20
N PRO A 200 -0.45 -14.45 -18.05
CA PRO A 200 -0.99 -13.91 -19.29
C PRO A 200 -2.00 -12.79 -19.06
N HIS A 201 -1.83 -11.68 -19.75
CA HIS A 201 -2.84 -10.62 -19.86
C HIS A 201 -3.77 -10.94 -21.08
N PRO A 202 -5.11 -10.72 -21.00
CA PRO A 202 -5.85 -10.08 -19.89
C PRO A 202 -6.37 -11.06 -18.82
N PHE A 203 -6.02 -12.32 -18.87
CA PHE A 203 -6.61 -13.36 -18.01
C PHE A 203 -6.34 -13.11 -16.53
N TYR A 204 -5.13 -12.68 -16.17
CA TYR A 204 -4.82 -12.28 -14.79
C TYR A 204 -5.73 -11.13 -14.32
N ALA A 205 -5.79 -10.04 -15.09
CA ALA A 205 -6.59 -8.86 -14.75
C ALA A 205 -8.09 -9.21 -14.60
N ASN A 206 -8.64 -10.00 -15.54
CA ASN A 206 -10.02 -10.42 -15.49
C ASN A 206 -10.33 -11.31 -14.28
N THR A 207 -9.42 -12.24 -13.95
CA THR A 207 -9.57 -13.13 -12.79
C THR A 207 -9.49 -12.32 -11.48
N LYS A 208 -8.50 -11.43 -11.36
CA LYS A 208 -8.35 -10.54 -10.21
C LYS A 208 -9.60 -9.67 -10.03
N LYS A 209 -10.08 -9.05 -11.10
CA LYS A 209 -11.29 -8.24 -11.08
C LYS A 209 -12.51 -9.05 -10.60
N THR A 210 -12.72 -10.25 -11.14
CA THR A 210 -13.83 -11.12 -10.75
C THR A 210 -13.74 -11.51 -9.27
N ALA A 211 -12.54 -11.89 -8.80
CA ALA A 211 -12.32 -12.32 -7.42
C ALA A 211 -12.49 -11.19 -6.39
N GLN A 212 -12.19 -9.95 -6.77
CA GLN A 212 -12.16 -8.79 -5.87
C GLN A 212 -13.31 -7.80 -6.10
N ASP A 213 -14.25 -8.09 -7.02
CA ASP A 213 -15.24 -7.09 -7.49
C ASP A 213 -16.09 -6.53 -6.35
N ASP A 214 -16.60 -7.38 -5.46
CA ASP A 214 -17.39 -6.94 -4.30
C ASP A 214 -16.62 -5.99 -3.39
N VAL A 215 -15.35 -6.30 -3.11
CA VAL A 215 -14.50 -5.48 -2.24
C VAL A 215 -14.17 -4.17 -2.94
N ARG A 216 -13.78 -4.24 -4.21
CA ARG A 216 -13.46 -3.08 -5.05
C ARG A 216 -14.62 -2.08 -5.14
N LEU A 217 -15.84 -2.59 -5.37
CA LEU A 217 -17.06 -1.76 -5.43
C LEU A 217 -17.37 -1.09 -4.10
N LYS A 218 -17.20 -1.79 -2.98
CA LYS A 218 -17.38 -1.19 -1.64
C LYS A 218 -16.34 -0.13 -1.33
N ILE A 219 -15.07 -0.33 -1.74
CA ILE A 219 -14.02 0.68 -1.59
C ILE A 219 -14.38 1.91 -2.44
N ALA A 220 -14.77 1.73 -3.69
CA ALA A 220 -15.15 2.83 -4.59
C ALA A 220 -16.35 3.61 -4.06
N ASP A 221 -17.42 2.94 -3.62
CA ASP A 221 -18.61 3.57 -3.03
C ASP A 221 -18.27 4.37 -1.77
N ALA A 222 -17.38 3.84 -0.91
CA ALA A 222 -16.93 4.55 0.28
C ALA A 222 -16.13 5.83 -0.06
N ILE A 223 -15.30 5.77 -1.11
CA ILE A 223 -14.55 6.95 -1.60
C ILE A 223 -15.52 7.98 -2.21
N ASP A 224 -16.48 7.55 -3.04
CA ASP A 224 -17.49 8.45 -3.61
C ASP A 224 -18.32 9.15 -2.53
N LYS A 225 -18.68 8.44 -1.45
CA LYS A 225 -19.34 9.03 -0.28
C LYS A 225 -18.45 10.05 0.43
N TYR A 226 -17.16 9.76 0.61
CA TYR A 226 -16.20 10.69 1.19
C TYR A 226 -16.09 11.98 0.34
N GLU A 227 -15.98 11.83 -0.98
CA GLU A 227 -15.93 12.96 -1.93
C GLU A 227 -17.17 13.85 -1.84
N ASN A 228 -18.35 13.23 -1.80
CA ASN A 228 -19.61 13.95 -1.67
C ASN A 228 -19.74 14.71 -0.33
N LEU A 229 -19.27 14.11 0.76
CA LEU A 229 -19.31 14.72 2.09
C LEU A 229 -18.31 15.89 2.22
N THR A 230 -17.17 15.79 1.59
CA THR A 230 -16.09 16.79 1.68
C THR A 230 -16.15 17.85 0.59
N GLY A 231 -16.94 17.62 -0.46
CA GLY A 231 -17.03 18.51 -1.62
C GLY A 231 -15.78 18.51 -2.50
N ILE A 232 -14.86 17.55 -2.31
CA ILE A 232 -13.67 17.42 -3.15
C ILE A 232 -14.07 16.90 -4.54
N GLN A 233 -13.58 17.55 -5.58
CA GLN A 233 -13.83 17.10 -6.96
C GLN A 233 -12.83 16.05 -7.40
N LYS A 234 -13.30 15.15 -8.27
CA LYS A 234 -12.49 14.06 -8.88
C LYS A 234 -11.35 14.61 -9.73
#